data_3593ecb939bb0b4047fd61708017e41a
#
_entry.id   3593ecb939bb0b4047fd61708017e41a
#
_cell.length_a   1.000
_cell.length_b   1.000
_cell.length_c   1.000
_cell.angle_alpha   90.00
_cell.angle_beta   90.00
_cell.angle_gamma   90.00
#
_symmetry.space_group_name_H-M   'P 1'
#
loop_
_entity.id
_entity.type
_entity.pdbx_description
1 polymer ?
#
loop_
_entity_poly.entity_id
_entity_poly.type
_entity_poly.pdbx_seq_one_letter_code
_entity_poly.pdbx_strand_id
1 'polypeptide(L)'
;MKKFKANDNKSEEHEINYRQFNKKLELLNQILSLISDINQASNEKEVKDCIPALLQYTGEYTDADRVYIFELMSEKQDYYSNTFEWCREGIIPQIDNLIRISVDSMPVWHEKFLRGETIIIHDLEKIRETMPSEYDILKVQDIHSLLVLPLFANTQLSGFSGLDNPELVNPGVSISLLSNAGGHLASTLNNLRMFRMLEEKQKTLESNLEELQKEKHILEALCVDYTSFYLCDLANDTLEMIKQSTHSNWAEIDGMTELKSSYTSGIRYYYDH
;
A
#
# COMPACT_ATOMS: atom_id res chain seq x y z
N MET A 1 29.27 -6.71 60.01
CA MET A 1 27.99 -7.04 59.36
C MET A 1 27.54 -6.07 58.24
N LYS A 2 27.79 -4.76 58.28
CA LYS A 2 27.37 -3.82 57.21
C LYS A 2 28.14 -3.97 55.87
N LYS A 3 29.40 -4.41 55.83
CA LYS A 3 30.20 -4.59 54.59
C LYS A 3 29.80 -5.83 53.76
N PHE A 4 29.31 -6.89 54.37
CA PHE A 4 28.85 -8.09 53.67
C PHE A 4 27.54 -7.86 52.92
N LYS A 5 26.57 -7.17 53.51
CA LYS A 5 25.28 -6.85 52.85
C LYS A 5 25.45 -5.91 51.64
N ALA A 6 26.45 -5.03 51.62
CA ALA A 6 26.70 -4.14 50.49
C ALA A 6 27.34 -4.83 49.27
N ASN A 7 28.06 -5.94 49.50
CA ASN A 7 28.65 -6.74 48.41
C ASN A 7 27.60 -7.67 47.75
N ASP A 8 26.71 -8.24 48.56
CA ASP A 8 25.64 -9.11 48.06
C ASP A 8 24.65 -8.30 47.21
N ASN A 9 24.26 -7.08 47.62
CA ASN A 9 23.40 -6.21 46.82
C ASN A 9 24.03 -5.78 45.47
N LYS A 10 25.35 -5.55 45.42
CA LYS A 10 26.02 -5.23 44.17
C LYS A 10 26.11 -6.44 43.23
N SER A 11 26.26 -7.63 43.76
CA SER A 11 26.27 -8.86 42.98
C SER A 11 24.91 -9.16 42.38
N GLU A 12 23.83 -9.00 43.15
CA GLU A 12 22.46 -9.17 42.70
C GLU A 12 22.08 -8.11 41.63
N GLU A 13 22.48 -6.86 41.83
CA GLU A 13 22.25 -5.78 40.86
C GLU A 13 22.98 -6.02 39.53
N HIS A 14 24.21 -6.51 39.55
CA HIS A 14 24.97 -6.91 38.37
C HIS A 14 24.31 -8.10 37.64
N GLU A 15 23.80 -9.07 38.38
CA GLU A 15 23.13 -10.23 37.78
C GLU A 15 21.79 -9.85 37.11
N ILE A 16 21.03 -8.97 37.75
CA ILE A 16 19.76 -8.41 37.16
C ILE A 16 20.07 -7.63 35.90
N ASN A 17 21.04 -6.73 35.93
CA ASN A 17 21.45 -5.95 34.77
C ASN A 17 21.94 -6.84 33.61
N TYR A 18 22.69 -7.87 33.90
CA TYR A 18 23.17 -8.83 32.89
C TYR A 18 22.01 -9.62 32.25
N ARG A 19 21.03 -10.06 33.05
CA ARG A 19 19.85 -10.75 32.55
C ARG A 19 19.01 -9.85 31.66
N GLN A 20 18.80 -8.59 32.06
CA GLN A 20 18.05 -7.58 31.25
C GLN A 20 18.80 -7.29 29.94
N PHE A 21 20.12 -7.14 29.98
CA PHE A 21 20.93 -6.95 28.79
C PHE A 21 20.80 -8.10 27.80
N ASN A 22 20.94 -9.35 28.30
CA ASN A 22 20.80 -10.53 27.46
C ASN A 22 19.41 -10.67 26.87
N LYS A 23 18.35 -10.37 27.62
CA LYS A 23 16.99 -10.34 27.11
C LYS A 23 16.82 -9.30 25.97
N LYS A 24 17.32 -8.08 26.16
CA LYS A 24 17.27 -7.04 25.09
C LYS A 24 18.07 -7.45 23.87
N LEU A 25 19.22 -8.12 24.03
CA LEU A 25 20.00 -8.62 22.90
C LEU A 25 19.28 -9.73 22.13
N GLU A 26 18.59 -10.61 22.83
CA GLU A 26 17.78 -11.67 22.21
C GLU A 26 16.61 -11.08 21.40
N LEU A 27 15.88 -10.14 21.98
CA LEU A 27 14.80 -9.40 21.27
C LEU A 27 15.32 -8.70 20.02
N LEU A 28 16.47 -8.04 20.11
CA LEU A 28 17.09 -7.38 18.94
C LEU A 28 17.41 -8.38 17.83
N ASN A 29 17.98 -9.54 18.17
CA ASN A 29 18.26 -10.60 17.20
C ASN A 29 16.99 -11.13 16.54
N GLN A 30 15.90 -11.29 17.29
CA GLN A 30 14.59 -11.71 16.75
C GLN A 30 14.02 -10.65 15.79
N ILE A 31 14.10 -9.36 16.13
CA ILE A 31 13.70 -8.27 15.25
C ILE A 31 14.50 -8.28 13.95
N LEU A 32 15.83 -8.44 14.02
CA LEU A 32 16.69 -8.50 12.83
C LEU A 32 16.36 -9.71 11.94
N SER A 33 16.05 -10.85 12.54
CA SER A 33 15.59 -12.04 11.80
C SER A 33 14.30 -11.76 11.07
N LEU A 34 13.30 -11.17 11.73
CA LEU A 34 12.02 -10.82 11.10
C LEU A 34 12.17 -9.78 9.97
N ILE A 35 13.06 -8.80 10.12
CA ILE A 35 13.39 -7.86 9.03
C ILE A 35 13.97 -8.61 7.83
N SER A 36 14.83 -9.61 8.07
CA SER A 36 15.38 -10.44 7.00
C SER A 36 14.28 -11.25 6.31
N ASP A 37 13.35 -11.84 7.07
CA ASP A 37 12.23 -12.61 6.54
C ASP A 37 11.30 -11.72 5.70
N ILE A 38 11.00 -10.51 6.17
CA ILE A 38 10.22 -9.50 5.43
C ILE A 38 10.89 -9.15 4.10
N ASN A 39 12.21 -8.96 4.08
CA ASN A 39 12.94 -8.64 2.85
C ASN A 39 12.96 -9.79 1.83
N GLN A 40 12.80 -11.03 2.29
CA GLN A 40 12.77 -12.23 1.46
C GLN A 40 11.35 -12.66 1.08
N ALA A 41 10.33 -12.01 1.63
CA ALA A 41 8.95 -12.36 1.40
C ALA A 41 8.56 -12.21 -0.09
N SER A 42 7.86 -13.19 -0.59
CA SER A 42 7.42 -13.26 -2.00
C SER A 42 6.03 -12.69 -2.23
N ASN A 43 5.26 -12.49 -1.17
CA ASN A 43 3.90 -11.99 -1.23
C ASN A 43 3.52 -11.22 0.06
N GLU A 44 2.44 -10.43 -0.02
CA GLU A 44 1.97 -9.60 1.09
C GLU A 44 1.56 -10.42 2.33
N LYS A 45 1.11 -11.65 2.16
CA LYS A 45 0.69 -12.48 3.28
C LYS A 45 1.89 -12.83 4.16
N GLU A 46 2.99 -13.28 3.55
CA GLU A 46 4.23 -13.59 4.27
C GLU A 46 4.73 -12.37 5.06
N VAL A 47 4.69 -11.18 4.47
CA VAL A 47 5.04 -9.94 5.19
C VAL A 47 4.10 -9.70 6.36
N LYS A 48 2.78 -9.77 6.13
CA LYS A 48 1.77 -9.52 7.17
C LYS A 48 1.85 -10.52 8.32
N ASP A 49 2.23 -11.76 8.05
CA ASP A 49 2.39 -12.79 9.07
C ASP A 49 3.58 -12.50 10.01
N CYS A 50 4.59 -11.74 9.56
CA CYS A 50 5.73 -11.31 10.38
C CYS A 50 5.42 -10.08 11.27
N ILE A 51 4.46 -9.23 10.89
CA ILE A 51 4.22 -7.93 11.54
C ILE A 51 3.87 -8.07 13.03
N PRO A 52 2.96 -8.95 13.47
CA PRO A 52 2.60 -9.05 14.88
C PRO A 52 3.81 -9.33 15.79
N ALA A 53 4.67 -10.27 15.41
CA ALA A 53 5.87 -10.58 16.14
C ALA A 53 6.89 -9.42 16.11
N LEU A 54 7.02 -8.73 14.97
CA LEU A 54 7.91 -7.58 14.84
C LEU A 54 7.49 -6.45 15.79
N LEU A 55 6.20 -6.12 15.84
CA LEU A 55 5.67 -5.09 16.74
C LEU A 55 5.82 -5.50 18.20
N GLN A 56 5.52 -6.76 18.53
CA GLN A 56 5.66 -7.29 19.89
C GLN A 56 7.10 -7.17 20.36
N TYR A 57 8.08 -7.70 19.62
CA TYR A 57 9.49 -7.66 20.03
C TYR A 57 10.03 -6.23 20.11
N THR A 58 9.54 -5.35 19.22
CA THR A 58 9.87 -3.92 19.29
C THR A 58 9.32 -3.27 20.56
N GLY A 59 8.07 -3.55 20.92
CA GLY A 59 7.44 -3.06 22.14
C GLY A 59 8.13 -3.56 23.41
N GLU A 60 8.43 -4.86 23.46
CA GLU A 60 9.16 -5.45 24.59
C GLU A 60 10.60 -4.93 24.72
N TYR A 61 11.28 -4.68 23.59
CA TYR A 61 12.64 -4.11 23.58
C TYR A 61 12.67 -2.67 24.06
N THR A 62 11.69 -1.86 23.65
CA THR A 62 11.58 -0.42 23.95
C THR A 62 10.80 -0.14 25.23
N ASP A 63 10.26 -1.18 25.85
CA ASP A 63 9.38 -1.11 27.02
C ASP A 63 8.16 -0.19 26.77
N ALA A 64 7.65 -0.18 25.52
CA ALA A 64 6.52 0.62 25.11
C ALA A 64 5.18 -0.01 25.53
N ASP A 65 4.14 0.79 25.69
CA ASP A 65 2.77 0.33 25.92
C ASP A 65 2.09 -0.10 24.64
N ARG A 66 2.34 0.61 23.54
CA ARG A 66 1.85 0.28 22.20
C ARG A 66 2.94 0.49 21.15
N VAL A 67 2.89 -0.34 20.11
CA VAL A 67 3.64 -0.15 18.87
C VAL A 67 2.67 -0.26 17.72
N TYR A 68 2.71 0.69 16.80
CA TYR A 68 1.73 0.76 15.73
C TYR A 68 2.32 1.21 14.41
N ILE A 69 1.57 0.89 13.34
CA ILE A 69 1.85 1.34 11.99
C ILE A 69 0.56 1.95 11.43
N PHE A 70 0.66 3.20 11.03
CA PHE A 70 -0.36 3.91 10.28
C PHE A 70 0.04 4.00 8.83
N GLU A 71 -0.83 3.58 7.93
CA GLU A 71 -0.65 3.76 6.50
C GLU A 71 -1.41 5.00 6.02
N LEU A 72 -0.78 5.75 5.10
CA LEU A 72 -1.41 6.88 4.44
C LEU A 72 -2.24 6.36 3.27
N MET A 73 -3.55 6.54 3.38
CA MET A 73 -4.55 5.91 2.53
C MET A 73 -5.17 6.90 1.54
N SER A 74 -5.83 6.34 0.51
CA SER A 74 -6.48 6.97 -0.62
C SER A 74 -5.54 7.46 -1.73
N GLU A 75 -6.10 7.64 -2.92
CA GLU A 75 -5.38 8.23 -4.07
C GLU A 75 -4.94 9.68 -3.80
N LYS A 76 -5.65 10.37 -2.89
CA LYS A 76 -5.36 11.75 -2.48
C LYS A 76 -4.42 11.85 -1.29
N GLN A 77 -4.10 10.71 -0.65
CA GLN A 77 -3.30 10.65 0.57
C GLN A 77 -3.84 11.60 1.66
N ASP A 78 -5.15 11.56 1.91
CA ASP A 78 -5.86 12.51 2.75
C ASP A 78 -6.22 11.99 4.14
N TYR A 79 -5.93 10.71 4.44
CA TYR A 79 -6.13 10.16 5.79
C TYR A 79 -5.14 9.06 6.14
N TYR A 80 -4.87 8.93 7.43
CA TYR A 80 -4.12 7.84 8.03
C TYR A 80 -5.05 6.79 8.58
N SER A 81 -4.66 5.51 8.49
CA SER A 81 -5.36 4.39 9.10
C SER A 81 -4.39 3.55 9.93
N ASN A 82 -4.74 3.26 11.18
CA ASN A 82 -4.00 2.29 11.98
C ASN A 82 -4.24 0.90 11.40
N THR A 83 -3.22 0.33 10.77
CA THR A 83 -3.32 -0.96 10.07
C THR A 83 -2.72 -2.10 10.85
N PHE A 84 -1.79 -1.80 11.75
CA PHE A 84 -1.15 -2.79 12.61
C PHE A 84 -0.86 -2.17 13.98
N GLU A 85 -1.20 -2.91 15.02
CA GLU A 85 -0.99 -2.48 16.40
C GLU A 85 -0.64 -3.70 17.28
N TRP A 86 0.31 -3.50 18.15
CA TRP A 86 0.57 -4.36 19.29
C TRP A 86 0.41 -3.56 20.56
N CYS A 87 -0.22 -4.15 21.56
CA CYS A 87 -0.40 -3.57 22.89
C CYS A 87 0.19 -4.48 23.95
N ARG A 88 0.83 -3.88 24.94
CA ARG A 88 1.24 -4.57 26.16
C ARG A 88 -0.01 -5.11 26.88
N GLU A 89 0.13 -6.18 27.64
CA GLU A 89 -0.93 -6.72 28.46
C GLU A 89 -1.54 -5.62 29.38
N GLY A 90 -2.86 -5.49 29.36
CA GLY A 90 -3.59 -4.48 30.12
C GLY A 90 -3.78 -3.12 29.41
N ILE A 91 -3.15 -2.90 28.26
CA ILE A 91 -3.33 -1.68 27.44
C ILE A 91 -4.48 -1.88 26.45
N ILE A 92 -5.37 -0.90 26.37
CA ILE A 92 -6.54 -0.95 25.48
C ILE A 92 -6.11 -0.66 24.04
N PRO A 93 -6.38 -1.58 23.08
CA PRO A 93 -6.11 -1.33 21.67
C PRO A 93 -6.90 -0.14 21.12
N GLN A 94 -6.30 0.59 20.18
CA GLN A 94 -6.92 1.72 19.49
C GLN A 94 -7.11 1.49 17.99
N ILE A 95 -6.70 0.34 17.49
CA ILE A 95 -6.76 0.04 16.06
C ILE A 95 -8.15 0.25 15.45
N ASP A 96 -9.21 -0.16 16.14
CA ASP A 96 -10.59 -0.01 15.67
C ASP A 96 -11.12 1.43 15.75
N ASN A 97 -10.53 2.26 16.61
CA ASN A 97 -10.92 3.66 16.82
C ASN A 97 -10.19 4.61 15.86
N LEU A 98 -9.03 4.19 15.32
CA LEU A 98 -8.14 5.02 14.53
C LEU A 98 -8.05 4.56 13.07
N ILE A 99 -9.18 4.15 12.48
CA ILE A 99 -9.28 3.60 11.12
C ILE A 99 -9.15 4.70 10.05
N ARG A 100 -9.59 5.93 10.33
CA ARG A 100 -9.62 7.00 9.33
C ARG A 100 -9.42 8.36 9.99
N ILE A 101 -8.17 8.74 10.16
CA ILE A 101 -7.78 10.03 10.72
C ILE A 101 -7.38 10.96 9.57
N SER A 102 -8.11 12.05 9.37
CA SER A 102 -7.77 13.04 8.35
C SER A 102 -6.38 13.62 8.61
N VAL A 103 -5.60 13.85 7.57
CA VAL A 103 -4.32 14.57 7.67
C VAL A 103 -4.49 15.95 8.28
N ASP A 104 -5.64 16.60 8.03
CA ASP A 104 -5.99 17.91 8.58
C ASP A 104 -6.19 17.87 10.10
N SER A 105 -6.42 16.68 10.69
CA SER A 105 -6.53 16.51 12.15
C SER A 105 -5.17 16.48 12.84
N MET A 106 -4.08 16.29 12.10
CA MET A 106 -2.70 16.24 12.60
C MET A 106 -1.76 17.08 11.71
N PRO A 107 -2.05 18.39 11.55
CA PRO A 107 -1.37 19.22 10.55
C PRO A 107 0.12 19.37 10.83
N VAL A 108 0.53 19.51 12.09
CA VAL A 108 1.93 19.67 12.46
C VAL A 108 2.71 18.37 12.23
N TRP A 109 2.10 17.23 12.54
CA TRP A 109 2.73 15.93 12.29
C TRP A 109 2.86 15.65 10.80
N HIS A 110 1.80 15.88 10.04
CA HIS A 110 1.84 15.64 8.60
C HIS A 110 2.93 16.47 7.92
N GLU A 111 3.04 17.76 8.25
CA GLU A 111 4.09 18.63 7.72
C GLU A 111 5.50 18.14 8.09
N LYS A 112 5.71 17.71 9.35
CA LYS A 112 6.97 17.13 9.80
C LYS A 112 7.30 15.84 9.07
N PHE A 113 6.31 14.94 8.89
CA PHE A 113 6.50 13.69 8.17
C PHE A 113 6.90 13.92 6.72
N LEU A 114 6.30 14.89 6.03
CA LEU A 114 6.71 15.25 4.67
C LEU A 114 8.18 15.70 4.58
N ARG A 115 8.74 16.26 5.65
CA ARG A 115 10.16 16.62 5.76
C ARG A 115 11.06 15.49 6.27
N GLY A 116 10.49 14.32 6.58
CA GLY A 116 11.23 13.19 7.13
C GLY A 116 11.62 13.37 8.61
N GLU A 117 10.97 14.29 9.32
CA GLU A 117 11.28 14.58 10.71
C GLU A 117 10.63 13.58 11.66
N THR A 118 11.43 13.06 12.60
CA THR A 118 10.95 12.24 13.73
C THR A 118 10.32 13.14 14.79
N ILE A 119 9.22 12.68 15.38
CA ILE A 119 8.53 13.36 16.47
C ILE A 119 8.85 12.63 17.78
N ILE A 120 9.40 13.33 18.76
CA ILE A 120 9.67 12.83 20.09
C ILE A 120 8.97 13.73 21.09
N ILE A 121 8.06 13.17 21.88
CA ILE A 121 7.35 13.86 22.94
C ILE A 121 7.69 13.13 24.25
N HIS A 122 8.45 13.79 25.10
CA HIS A 122 8.81 13.27 26.42
C HIS A 122 7.71 13.55 27.48
N ASP A 123 6.87 14.52 27.21
CA ASP A 123 5.81 14.97 28.12
C ASP A 123 4.69 15.58 27.27
N LEU A 124 3.55 14.90 27.21
CA LEU A 124 2.41 15.30 26.38
C LEU A 124 1.90 16.71 26.74
N GLU A 125 1.92 17.08 28.01
CA GLU A 125 1.40 18.39 28.44
C GLU A 125 2.19 19.56 27.84
N LYS A 126 3.45 19.37 27.47
CA LYS A 126 4.29 20.42 26.86
C LYS A 126 3.91 20.77 25.43
N ILE A 127 3.19 19.90 24.72
CA ILE A 127 2.78 20.17 23.34
C ILE A 127 1.39 20.81 23.22
N ARG A 128 0.69 20.96 24.32
CA ARG A 128 -0.69 21.45 24.36
C ARG A 128 -0.92 22.77 23.61
N GLU A 129 0.04 23.70 23.70
CA GLU A 129 -0.06 25.00 23.04
C GLU A 129 0.51 24.99 21.61
N THR A 130 1.50 24.12 21.33
CA THR A 130 2.20 24.08 20.05
C THR A 130 1.59 23.11 19.03
N MET A 131 0.88 22.08 19.52
CA MET A 131 0.23 21.03 18.72
C MET A 131 -1.13 20.67 19.33
N PRO A 132 -2.09 21.61 19.40
CA PRO A 132 -3.34 21.40 20.14
C PRO A 132 -4.20 20.29 19.54
N SER A 133 -4.26 20.16 18.24
CA SER A 133 -5.05 19.11 17.56
C SER A 133 -4.51 17.72 17.86
N GLU A 134 -3.20 17.55 17.77
CA GLU A 134 -2.52 16.30 18.10
C GLU A 134 -2.61 15.97 19.59
N TYR A 135 -2.49 16.99 20.46
CA TYR A 135 -2.67 16.84 21.90
C TYR A 135 -4.04 16.25 22.25
N ASP A 136 -5.12 16.76 21.66
CA ASP A 136 -6.48 16.30 21.93
C ASP A 136 -6.68 14.83 21.49
N ILE A 137 -6.06 14.41 20.40
CA ILE A 137 -6.11 13.01 19.93
C ILE A 137 -5.34 12.09 20.90
N LEU A 138 -4.18 12.52 21.38
CA LEU A 138 -3.29 11.69 22.20
C LEU A 138 -3.76 11.59 23.65
N LYS A 139 -4.31 12.66 24.21
CA LYS A 139 -4.71 12.75 25.62
C LYS A 139 -5.75 11.70 26.00
N VAL A 140 -6.71 11.42 25.12
CA VAL A 140 -7.80 10.46 25.40
C VAL A 140 -7.33 9.00 25.39
N GLN A 141 -6.09 8.76 24.99
CA GLN A 141 -5.49 7.43 24.83
C GLN A 141 -4.51 7.06 25.96
N ASP A 142 -4.44 7.87 27.03
CA ASP A 142 -3.52 7.72 28.16
C ASP A 142 -2.03 7.74 27.76
N ILE A 143 -1.71 8.53 26.73
CA ILE A 143 -0.36 8.73 26.24
C ILE A 143 0.30 9.87 27.02
N HIS A 144 1.47 9.60 27.58
CA HIS A 144 2.27 10.59 28.32
C HIS A 144 3.53 11.00 27.56
N SER A 145 4.09 10.05 26.82
CA SER A 145 5.26 10.24 25.98
C SER A 145 5.10 9.43 24.71
N LEU A 146 5.79 9.81 23.64
CA LEU A 146 5.77 9.04 22.40
C LEU A 146 7.02 9.29 21.54
N LEU A 147 7.26 8.33 20.67
CA LEU A 147 8.21 8.42 19.58
C LEU A 147 7.49 8.03 18.29
N VAL A 148 7.45 8.91 17.30
CA VAL A 148 6.84 8.62 15.99
C VAL A 148 7.77 9.04 14.88
N LEU A 149 7.86 8.21 13.86
CA LEU A 149 8.66 8.50 12.67
C LEU A 149 7.90 8.19 11.38
N PRO A 150 8.13 8.99 10.33
CA PRO A 150 7.53 8.75 9.02
C PRO A 150 8.10 7.52 8.34
N LEU A 151 7.24 6.83 7.61
CA LEU A 151 7.59 5.70 6.76
C LEU A 151 7.54 6.15 5.30
N PHE A 152 8.61 5.88 4.57
CA PHE A 152 8.71 6.19 3.15
C PHE A 152 8.81 4.93 2.32
N ALA A 153 8.10 4.90 1.21
CA ALA A 153 8.24 3.90 0.17
C ALA A 153 8.61 4.62 -1.13
N ASN A 154 9.76 4.29 -1.71
CA ASN A 154 10.26 4.94 -2.94
C ASN A 154 10.23 6.48 -2.89
N THR A 155 10.73 7.07 -1.81
CA THR A 155 10.76 8.52 -1.55
C THR A 155 9.40 9.20 -1.29
N GLN A 156 8.30 8.48 -1.36
CA GLN A 156 6.97 8.99 -1.02
C GLN A 156 6.59 8.60 0.40
N LEU A 157 5.96 9.54 1.12
CA LEU A 157 5.42 9.26 2.44
C LEU A 157 4.31 8.20 2.31
N SER A 158 4.49 7.06 2.98
CA SER A 158 3.53 5.95 2.96
C SER A 158 2.76 5.80 4.27
N GLY A 159 3.18 6.49 5.31
CA GLY A 159 2.58 6.42 6.63
C GLY A 159 3.54 6.83 7.73
N PHE A 160 3.30 6.32 8.92
CA PHE A 160 4.20 6.48 10.06
C PHE A 160 4.13 5.28 11.01
N SER A 161 5.17 5.09 11.81
CA SER A 161 5.22 4.10 12.88
C SER A 161 5.54 4.78 14.21
N GLY A 162 4.99 4.28 15.30
CA GLY A 162 5.19 4.90 16.59
C GLY A 162 5.19 3.95 17.76
N LEU A 163 5.67 4.50 18.89
CA LEU A 163 5.74 3.89 20.21
C LEU A 163 5.04 4.83 21.19
N ASP A 164 4.07 4.32 21.95
CA ASP A 164 3.47 5.05 23.06
C ASP A 164 4.14 4.65 24.38
N ASN A 165 4.40 5.65 25.20
CA ASN A 165 5.01 5.52 26.52
C ASN A 165 6.30 4.65 26.56
N PRO A 166 7.21 4.75 25.57
CA PRO A 166 8.42 3.96 25.56
C PRO A 166 9.41 4.42 26.63
N GLU A 167 10.29 3.52 27.08
CA GLU A 167 11.44 3.89 27.89
C GLU A 167 12.47 4.65 27.02
N LEU A 168 12.47 5.98 27.07
CA LEU A 168 13.35 6.84 26.26
C LEU A 168 14.72 7.10 26.90
N VAL A 169 15.32 6.09 27.52
CA VAL A 169 16.68 6.21 28.08
C VAL A 169 17.72 6.43 27.00
N ASN A 170 17.54 5.81 25.85
CA ASN A 170 18.38 6.00 24.68
C ASN A 170 17.53 6.09 23.40
N PRO A 171 16.90 7.25 23.14
CA PRO A 171 15.97 7.41 22.01
C PRO A 171 16.62 7.12 20.66
N GLY A 172 17.92 7.32 20.49
CA GLY A 172 18.63 7.04 19.25
C GLY A 172 18.57 5.58 18.83
N VAL A 173 18.61 4.63 19.77
CA VAL A 173 18.48 3.21 19.48
C VAL A 173 17.05 2.87 19.05
N SER A 174 16.05 3.37 19.78
CA SER A 174 14.64 3.17 19.45
C SER A 174 14.29 3.76 18.09
N ILE A 175 14.80 4.97 17.75
CA ILE A 175 14.66 5.59 16.44
C ILE A 175 15.26 4.69 15.35
N SER A 176 16.51 4.25 15.53
CA SER A 176 17.20 3.40 14.56
C SER A 176 16.46 2.09 14.32
N LEU A 177 15.99 1.45 15.39
CA LEU A 177 15.26 0.20 15.32
C LEU A 177 13.94 0.38 14.56
N LEU A 178 13.14 1.36 14.95
CA LEU A 178 11.84 1.64 14.36
C LEU A 178 11.98 2.08 12.89
N SER A 179 12.99 2.91 12.59
CA SER A 179 13.28 3.38 11.23
C SER A 179 13.66 2.22 10.31
N ASN A 180 14.52 1.32 10.76
CA ASN A 180 14.94 0.17 9.98
C ASN A 180 13.77 -0.81 9.78
N ALA A 181 13.11 -1.22 10.85
CA ALA A 181 11.99 -2.16 10.78
C ALA A 181 10.83 -1.61 9.94
N GLY A 182 10.39 -0.39 10.25
CA GLY A 182 9.30 0.27 9.52
C GLY A 182 9.64 0.61 8.08
N GLY A 183 10.87 1.04 7.81
CA GLY A 183 11.33 1.35 6.45
C GLY A 183 11.37 0.12 5.54
N HIS A 184 11.91 -1.00 6.03
CA HIS A 184 11.90 -2.26 5.30
C HIS A 184 10.48 -2.76 5.06
N LEU A 185 9.64 -2.74 6.08
CA LEU A 185 8.24 -3.14 5.97
C LEU A 185 7.49 -2.30 4.94
N ALA A 186 7.57 -0.96 5.03
CA ALA A 186 6.89 -0.05 4.11
C ALA A 186 7.35 -0.26 2.67
N SER A 187 8.66 -0.40 2.44
CA SER A 187 9.22 -0.62 1.11
C SER A 187 8.79 -1.96 0.53
N THR A 188 8.84 -3.03 1.32
CA THR A 188 8.48 -4.38 0.85
C THR A 188 6.99 -4.48 0.55
N LEU A 189 6.12 -3.98 1.43
CA LEU A 189 4.68 -3.95 1.18
C LEU A 189 4.33 -3.13 -0.07
N ASN A 190 4.95 -1.97 -0.24
CA ASN A 190 4.74 -1.14 -1.43
C ASN A 190 5.18 -1.85 -2.71
N ASN A 191 6.34 -2.49 -2.71
CA ASN A 191 6.83 -3.25 -3.86
C ASN A 191 5.88 -4.39 -4.22
N LEU A 192 5.41 -5.16 -3.25
CA LEU A 192 4.46 -6.25 -3.47
C LEU A 192 3.11 -5.76 -4.01
N ARG A 193 2.62 -4.62 -3.52
CA ARG A 193 1.41 -3.98 -4.06
C ARG A 193 1.60 -3.51 -5.50
N MET A 194 2.74 -2.91 -5.80
CA MET A 194 3.07 -2.48 -7.15
C MET A 194 3.15 -3.67 -8.11
N PHE A 195 3.77 -4.78 -7.72
CA PHE A 195 3.80 -6.01 -8.54
C PHE A 195 2.40 -6.54 -8.82
N ARG A 196 1.53 -6.60 -7.80
CA ARG A 196 0.14 -7.02 -7.98
C ARG A 196 -0.61 -6.12 -8.95
N MET A 197 -0.50 -4.80 -8.80
CA MET A 197 -1.13 -3.85 -9.71
C MET A 197 -0.62 -3.98 -11.15
N LEU A 198 0.66 -4.26 -11.33
CA LEU A 198 1.25 -4.52 -12.66
C LEU A 198 0.69 -5.80 -13.29
N GLU A 199 0.60 -6.89 -12.52
CA GLU A 199 0.01 -8.15 -12.98
C GLU A 199 -1.47 -7.98 -13.38
N GLU A 200 -2.26 -7.25 -12.58
CA GLU A 200 -3.66 -6.96 -12.89
C GLU A 200 -3.80 -6.11 -14.17
N LYS A 201 -2.96 -5.08 -14.32
CA LYS A 201 -2.94 -4.26 -15.53
C LYS A 201 -2.51 -5.06 -16.76
N GLN A 202 -1.52 -5.94 -16.60
CA GLN A 202 -1.07 -6.80 -17.68
C GLN A 202 -2.21 -7.72 -18.17
N LYS A 203 -2.91 -8.40 -17.26
CA LYS A 203 -4.09 -9.23 -17.59
C LYS A 203 -5.18 -8.43 -18.31
N THR A 204 -5.44 -7.21 -17.83
CA THR A 204 -6.43 -6.34 -18.48
C THR A 204 -5.99 -5.96 -19.89
N LEU A 205 -4.71 -5.61 -20.09
CA LEU A 205 -4.17 -5.29 -21.40
C LEU A 205 -4.21 -6.50 -22.34
N GLU A 206 -3.88 -7.69 -21.88
CA GLU A 206 -3.96 -8.93 -22.66
C GLU A 206 -5.41 -9.19 -23.10
N SER A 207 -6.38 -9.05 -22.18
CA SER A 207 -7.81 -9.19 -22.51
C SER A 207 -8.27 -8.19 -23.56
N ASN A 208 -7.89 -6.92 -23.39
CA ASN A 208 -8.23 -5.87 -24.35
C ASN A 208 -7.58 -6.11 -25.73
N LEU A 209 -6.36 -6.62 -25.74
CA LEU A 209 -5.65 -6.96 -26.96
C LEU A 209 -6.34 -8.10 -27.70
N GLU A 210 -6.80 -9.13 -26.98
CA GLU A 210 -7.58 -10.22 -27.59
C GLU A 210 -8.90 -9.73 -28.17
N GLU A 211 -9.59 -8.82 -27.49
CA GLU A 211 -10.83 -8.21 -27.95
C GLU A 211 -10.57 -7.40 -29.24
N LEU A 212 -9.58 -6.51 -29.23
CA LEU A 212 -9.16 -5.74 -30.41
C LEU A 212 -8.76 -6.61 -31.59
N GLN A 213 -8.07 -7.75 -31.35
CA GLN A 213 -7.73 -8.70 -32.41
C GLN A 213 -8.97 -9.35 -33.02
N LYS A 214 -9.98 -9.68 -32.20
CA LYS A 214 -11.27 -10.20 -32.70
C LYS A 214 -11.99 -9.16 -33.54
N GLU A 215 -12.08 -7.92 -33.03
CA GLU A 215 -12.69 -6.79 -33.78
C GLU A 215 -11.96 -6.55 -35.11
N LYS A 216 -10.61 -6.54 -35.08
CA LYS A 216 -9.79 -6.41 -36.28
C LYS A 216 -10.08 -7.52 -37.29
N HIS A 217 -10.19 -8.76 -36.83
CA HIS A 217 -10.48 -9.89 -37.70
C HIS A 217 -11.87 -9.80 -38.33
N ILE A 218 -12.86 -9.32 -37.57
CA ILE A 218 -14.20 -9.04 -38.08
C ILE A 218 -14.15 -7.95 -39.15
N LEU A 219 -13.43 -6.84 -38.89
CA LEU A 219 -13.27 -5.75 -39.84
C LEU A 219 -12.54 -6.20 -41.10
N GLU A 220 -11.50 -7.01 -40.99
CA GLU A 220 -10.79 -7.57 -42.13
C GLU A 220 -11.70 -8.48 -43.00
N ALA A 221 -12.55 -9.29 -42.34
CA ALA A 221 -13.54 -10.11 -43.04
C ALA A 221 -14.56 -9.23 -43.78
N LEU A 222 -15.06 -8.17 -43.12
CA LEU A 222 -15.97 -7.21 -43.76
C LEU A 222 -15.30 -6.45 -44.91
N CYS A 223 -14.01 -6.09 -44.78
CA CYS A 223 -13.26 -5.45 -45.86
C CYS A 223 -13.06 -6.35 -47.07
N VAL A 224 -12.85 -7.68 -46.85
CA VAL A 224 -12.79 -8.62 -47.96
C VAL A 224 -14.12 -8.70 -48.72
N ASP A 225 -15.21 -8.79 -47.96
CA ASP A 225 -16.56 -8.76 -48.58
C ASP A 225 -16.82 -7.45 -49.27
N TYR A 226 -16.37 -6.34 -48.67
CA TYR A 226 -16.46 -5.01 -49.26
C TYR A 226 -15.66 -4.86 -50.53
N THR A 227 -14.45 -5.40 -50.58
CA THR A 227 -13.61 -5.38 -51.77
C THR A 227 -14.23 -6.24 -52.90
N SER A 228 -14.80 -7.36 -52.54
CA SER A 228 -15.55 -8.21 -53.49
C SER A 228 -16.76 -7.50 -54.06
N PHE A 229 -17.47 -6.74 -53.23
CA PHE A 229 -18.56 -5.88 -53.65
C PHE A 229 -18.13 -4.78 -54.63
N TYR A 230 -16.97 -4.17 -54.38
CA TYR A 230 -16.39 -3.14 -55.25
C TYR A 230 -15.94 -3.63 -56.63
N LEU A 231 -15.56 -4.88 -56.70
CA LEU A 231 -15.18 -5.51 -57.96
C LEU A 231 -16.40 -5.86 -58.83
N CYS A 232 -17.61 -5.80 -58.29
CA CYS A 232 -18.83 -5.86 -59.06
C CYS A 232 -19.04 -4.55 -59.78
N ASP A 233 -19.53 -4.59 -61.00
CA ASP A 233 -19.86 -3.41 -61.80
C ASP A 233 -20.93 -2.56 -61.08
N LEU A 234 -20.47 -1.57 -60.30
CA LEU A 234 -21.33 -0.64 -59.58
C LEU A 234 -22.20 0.19 -60.50
N ALA A 235 -21.91 0.28 -61.78
CA ALA A 235 -22.72 1.02 -62.72
C ALA A 235 -24.14 0.43 -62.88
N ASN A 236 -24.29 -0.87 -62.66
CA ASN A 236 -25.59 -1.54 -62.76
C ASN A 236 -26.34 -1.67 -61.43
N ASP A 237 -25.64 -1.45 -60.31
CA ASP A 237 -26.19 -1.45 -58.93
C ASP A 237 -27.19 -2.60 -58.66
N THR A 238 -26.92 -3.81 -59.20
CA THR A 238 -27.84 -4.94 -59.15
C THR A 238 -27.47 -5.92 -58.05
N LEU A 239 -28.48 -6.41 -57.35
CA LEU A 239 -28.34 -7.41 -56.27
C LEU A 239 -27.74 -8.72 -56.73
N GLU A 240 -27.89 -9.07 -58.00
CA GLU A 240 -27.33 -10.32 -58.53
C GLU A 240 -25.82 -10.32 -58.60
N MET A 241 -25.23 -9.15 -58.84
CA MET A 241 -23.78 -9.03 -58.86
C MET A 241 -23.18 -9.12 -57.45
N ILE A 242 -23.90 -8.64 -56.46
CA ILE A 242 -23.52 -8.77 -55.05
C ILE A 242 -23.50 -10.24 -54.65
N LYS A 243 -24.47 -11.03 -55.08
CA LYS A 243 -24.53 -12.48 -54.82
C LYS A 243 -23.36 -13.27 -55.40
N GLN A 244 -22.80 -12.79 -56.50
CA GLN A 244 -21.66 -13.47 -57.15
C GLN A 244 -20.33 -13.13 -56.51
N SER A 245 -20.19 -11.99 -55.88
CA SER A 245 -18.93 -11.50 -55.34
C SER A 245 -18.76 -11.78 -53.84
N THR A 246 -19.84 -11.86 -53.10
CA THR A 246 -19.83 -12.17 -51.66
C THR A 246 -20.25 -13.61 -51.44
N HIS A 247 -19.71 -14.21 -50.39
CA HIS A 247 -20.21 -15.50 -49.98
C HIS A 247 -21.68 -15.46 -49.67
N SER A 248 -22.42 -16.45 -50.06
CA SER A 248 -23.89 -16.61 -50.14
C SER A 248 -24.77 -16.01 -49.02
N ASN A 249 -24.15 -15.70 -47.89
CA ASN A 249 -24.88 -15.20 -46.71
C ASN A 249 -25.51 -13.82 -46.89
N TRP A 250 -25.01 -12.99 -47.81
CA TRP A 250 -25.56 -11.68 -48.12
C TRP A 250 -26.90 -11.72 -48.84
N ALA A 251 -27.13 -12.83 -49.54
CA ALA A 251 -28.36 -13.01 -50.33
C ALA A 251 -29.56 -13.38 -49.46
N GLU A 252 -29.33 -13.85 -48.22
CA GLU A 252 -30.33 -14.38 -47.32
C GLU A 252 -30.78 -13.39 -46.23
N ILE A 253 -30.15 -12.18 -46.19
CA ILE A 253 -30.49 -11.19 -45.17
C ILE A 253 -31.77 -10.45 -45.58
N ASP A 254 -32.81 -10.61 -44.77
CA ASP A 254 -34.00 -9.77 -44.83
C ASP A 254 -33.59 -8.30 -44.63
N GLY A 255 -33.88 -7.43 -45.59
CA GLY A 255 -33.50 -6.03 -45.52
C GLY A 255 -32.30 -5.64 -46.37
N MET A 256 -32.07 -6.31 -47.50
CA MET A 256 -31.02 -5.98 -48.45
C MET A 256 -30.96 -4.50 -48.87
N THR A 257 -32.05 -3.77 -48.72
CA THR A 257 -32.13 -2.34 -48.95
C THR A 257 -31.41 -1.55 -47.87
N GLU A 258 -31.47 -2.02 -46.62
CA GLU A 258 -30.74 -1.41 -45.50
C GLU A 258 -29.24 -1.68 -45.64
N LEU A 259 -28.86 -2.89 -46.04
CA LEU A 259 -27.47 -3.25 -46.31
C LEU A 259 -26.87 -2.40 -47.43
N LYS A 260 -27.63 -2.19 -48.50
CA LYS A 260 -27.23 -1.33 -49.61
C LYS A 260 -27.05 0.12 -49.15
N SER A 261 -27.93 0.61 -48.29
CA SER A 261 -27.84 1.96 -47.71
C SER A 261 -26.59 2.08 -46.79
N SER A 262 -26.32 1.11 -45.97
CA SER A 262 -25.15 1.07 -45.09
C SER A 262 -23.84 1.00 -45.84
N TYR A 263 -23.80 0.20 -46.92
CA TYR A 263 -22.64 0.10 -47.79
C TYR A 263 -22.38 1.42 -48.54
N THR A 264 -23.42 2.04 -49.09
CA THR A 264 -23.30 3.32 -49.82
C THR A 264 -22.84 4.44 -48.89
N SER A 265 -23.31 4.48 -47.66
CA SER A 265 -22.85 5.45 -46.65
C SER A 265 -21.43 5.21 -46.20
N GLY A 266 -21.01 3.94 -46.03
CA GLY A 266 -19.63 3.56 -45.70
C GLY A 266 -18.64 3.93 -46.79
N ILE A 267 -19.03 3.73 -48.07
CA ILE A 267 -18.22 4.13 -49.22
C ILE A 267 -18.01 5.64 -49.28
N ARG A 268 -19.07 6.44 -49.06
CA ARG A 268 -18.95 7.91 -49.01
C ARG A 268 -17.98 8.35 -47.90
N TYR A 269 -18.05 7.74 -46.74
CA TYR A 269 -17.15 8.06 -45.62
C TYR A 269 -15.69 7.81 -45.96
N TYR A 270 -15.37 6.78 -46.75
CA TYR A 270 -14.00 6.45 -47.15
C TYR A 270 -13.45 7.38 -48.27
N TYR A 271 -14.29 8.01 -49.05
CA TYR A 271 -13.88 8.91 -50.13
C TYR A 271 -13.90 10.40 -49.75
N ASP A 272 -14.62 10.76 -48.70
CA ASP A 272 -14.70 12.15 -48.21
C ASP A 272 -13.64 12.49 -47.15
N HIS A 273 -12.78 11.54 -46.81
CA HIS A 273 -11.62 11.68 -45.94
C HIS A 273 -10.35 11.10 -46.59
#